data_7ebd5193e6b53d21bece4e16f7a4c912
#
_entry.id   7ebd5193e6b53d21bece4e16f7a4c912
#
_cell.length_a   1.000
_cell.length_b   1.000
_cell.length_c   1.000
_cell.angle_alpha   90.00
_cell.angle_beta   90.00
_cell.angle_gamma   90.00
#
_symmetry.space_group_name_H-M   'P 1'
#
loop_
_entity.id
_entity.type
_entity.pdbx_description
1 polymer ?
#
loop_
_entity_poly.entity_id
_entity_poly.type
_entity_poly.pdbx_seq_one_letter_code
_entity_poly.pdbx_strand_id
1 'polypeptide(L)'
;MAREEEGKILVWTGDSEPPSVPITPSPPPSPQPPASYTPPLHLAERIRAEQAAMESRGAADGERKTITALFADLKGSTALIEGLDPEDARAIIDPALQLMMDAVHRYEGYVAQALGDGIFALFGAPIAHEDHPQRALYAALRMQEEMCQHSDLSRLKGGIPLQMRVGINTGEVVVRSIRKDDLHTDYVPVGHSTNLAARMEQIATPGSIVISEYTRKLTEGYFDLKALGAAEIKGLEEPLNVYEVTGAGPLRTRLQVSARRGLTRFVGRHSELDQMQYALEQAKAGHGQIVGVMGDQGSASPDCSTSLS
;
A
#
# COMPACT_ATOMS: atom_id res chain seq x y z
N MET A 1 39.96 19.16 -42.73
CA MET A 1 39.26 20.00 -43.73
C MET A 1 38.79 19.10 -44.83
N ALA A 2 37.52 19.14 -45.16
CA ALA A 2 36.99 18.43 -46.33
C ALA A 2 37.14 19.32 -47.58
N ARG A 3 37.66 18.77 -48.67
CA ARG A 3 37.73 19.42 -49.97
C ARG A 3 36.88 18.65 -50.95
N GLU A 4 36.13 19.42 -51.74
CA GLU A 4 35.37 18.89 -52.85
C GLU A 4 36.25 18.83 -54.10
N GLU A 5 36.46 17.65 -54.64
CA GLU A 5 37.09 17.44 -55.93
C GLU A 5 36.04 16.95 -56.96
N GLU A 6 35.93 17.69 -58.06
CA GLU A 6 35.01 17.38 -59.20
C GLU A 6 33.54 17.20 -58.88
N GLY A 7 33.04 17.91 -57.87
CA GLY A 7 31.58 18.06 -57.69
C GLY A 7 30.81 16.82 -57.17
N LYS A 8 31.48 15.72 -56.81
CA LYS A 8 30.79 14.49 -56.41
C LYS A 8 31.39 13.69 -55.26
N ILE A 9 32.59 13.98 -54.76
CA ILE A 9 33.26 13.21 -53.71
C ILE A 9 33.88 14.15 -52.68
N LEU A 10 33.55 14.00 -51.42
CA LEU A 10 34.19 14.65 -50.31
C LEU A 10 35.30 13.75 -49.80
N VAL A 11 36.56 14.20 -49.91
CA VAL A 11 37.73 13.48 -49.39
C VAL A 11 38.26 14.18 -48.16
N TRP A 12 38.44 13.45 -47.07
CA TRP A 12 39.04 13.92 -45.86
C TRP A 12 40.57 13.89 -45.98
N THR A 13 41.24 15.05 -45.89
CA THR A 13 42.71 15.20 -46.03
C THR A 13 43.31 15.86 -44.79
N GLY A 14 43.06 15.40 -43.60
CA GLY A 14 43.60 16.00 -42.40
C GLY A 14 44.20 14.98 -41.45
N ASP A 15 45.51 15.13 -41.15
CA ASP A 15 46.21 14.43 -40.06
C ASP A 15 45.98 15.09 -38.69
N SER A 16 44.72 15.38 -38.35
CA SER A 16 44.39 15.87 -37.03
C SER A 16 43.65 14.82 -36.25
N GLU A 17 44.17 14.44 -35.08
CA GLU A 17 43.44 13.68 -34.10
C GLU A 17 42.00 14.22 -33.98
N PRO A 18 41.01 13.34 -33.94
CA PRO A 18 39.63 13.81 -33.73
C PRO A 18 39.57 14.59 -32.42
N PRO A 19 38.90 15.77 -32.37
CA PRO A 19 38.76 16.50 -31.13
C PRO A 19 38.11 15.54 -30.12
N SER A 20 38.76 15.38 -28.96
CA SER A 20 38.17 14.64 -27.85
C SER A 20 36.85 15.31 -27.50
N VAL A 21 35.76 14.71 -27.95
CA VAL A 21 34.42 15.09 -27.54
C VAL A 21 34.40 14.84 -26.03
N PRO A 22 34.07 15.84 -25.19
CA PRO A 22 33.87 15.58 -23.77
C PRO A 22 32.81 14.50 -23.67
N ILE A 23 33.15 13.35 -23.09
CA ILE A 23 32.21 12.32 -22.77
C ILE A 23 31.33 12.94 -21.69
N THR A 24 30.23 13.56 -22.11
CA THR A 24 29.15 13.88 -21.19
C THR A 24 28.70 12.55 -20.63
N PRO A 25 28.77 12.32 -19.32
CA PRO A 25 28.28 11.08 -18.77
C PRO A 25 26.83 10.93 -19.23
N SER A 26 26.55 9.83 -19.89
CA SER A 26 25.17 9.49 -20.27
C SER A 26 24.31 9.61 -19.01
N PRO A 27 23.15 10.26 -19.10
CA PRO A 27 22.24 10.28 -17.97
C PRO A 27 22.05 8.82 -17.51
N PRO A 28 22.02 8.57 -16.19
CA PRO A 28 21.80 7.23 -15.68
C PRO A 28 20.57 6.65 -16.40
N PRO A 29 20.59 5.38 -16.80
CA PRO A 29 19.46 4.77 -17.47
C PRO A 29 18.23 5.01 -16.62
N SER A 30 17.20 5.59 -17.21
CA SER A 30 15.90 5.75 -16.54
C SER A 30 15.53 4.40 -15.95
N PRO A 31 15.08 4.33 -14.67
CA PRO A 31 14.71 3.06 -14.08
C PRO A 31 13.70 2.38 -15.00
N GLN A 32 14.12 1.28 -15.59
CA GLN A 32 13.20 0.46 -16.37
C GLN A 32 12.13 -0.03 -15.42
N PRO A 33 10.84 0.08 -15.75
CA PRO A 33 9.82 -0.50 -14.91
C PRO A 33 10.16 -1.98 -14.71
N PRO A 34 10.09 -2.50 -13.48
CA PRO A 34 10.28 -3.91 -13.21
C PRO A 34 9.33 -4.70 -14.11
N ALA A 35 9.77 -5.90 -14.50
CA ALA A 35 9.04 -6.81 -15.36
C ALA A 35 7.55 -6.79 -15.00
N SER A 36 6.72 -6.45 -15.98
CA SER A 36 5.29 -6.16 -15.95
C SER A 36 4.55 -6.76 -14.73
N TYR A 37 4.43 -5.95 -13.69
CA TYR A 37 3.58 -6.25 -12.58
C TYR A 37 2.13 -6.35 -13.06
N THR A 38 1.54 -7.52 -12.95
CA THR A 38 0.14 -7.74 -13.32
C THR A 38 -0.63 -8.13 -12.03
N PRO A 39 -1.57 -7.31 -11.59
CA PRO A 39 -2.40 -7.66 -10.44
C PRO A 39 -3.20 -8.94 -10.72
N PRO A 40 -3.57 -9.71 -9.69
CA PRO A 40 -4.45 -10.86 -9.85
C PRO A 40 -5.71 -10.51 -10.65
N LEU A 41 -6.19 -11.44 -11.49
CA LEU A 41 -7.25 -11.17 -12.47
C LEU A 41 -8.49 -10.51 -11.86
N HIS A 42 -8.96 -11.01 -10.72
CA HIS A 42 -10.13 -10.47 -10.01
C HIS A 42 -9.91 -9.02 -9.54
N LEU A 43 -8.69 -8.66 -9.14
CA LEU A 43 -8.33 -7.31 -8.74
C LEU A 43 -8.22 -6.39 -9.95
N ALA A 44 -7.63 -6.88 -11.05
CA ALA A 44 -7.52 -6.15 -12.30
C ALA A 44 -8.89 -5.79 -12.89
N GLU A 45 -9.84 -6.71 -12.83
CA GLU A 45 -11.22 -6.47 -13.29
C GLU A 45 -11.92 -5.39 -12.45
N ARG A 46 -11.79 -5.45 -11.12
CA ARG A 46 -12.35 -4.43 -10.22
C ARG A 46 -11.70 -3.06 -10.42
N ILE A 47 -10.39 -3.01 -10.60
CA ILE A 47 -9.66 -1.77 -10.90
C ILE A 47 -10.20 -1.15 -12.19
N ARG A 48 -10.37 -1.94 -13.27
CA ARG A 48 -10.94 -1.45 -14.54
C ARG A 48 -12.38 -0.95 -14.37
N ALA A 49 -13.20 -1.65 -13.59
CA ALA A 49 -14.57 -1.22 -13.31
C ALA A 49 -14.61 0.13 -12.59
N GLU A 50 -13.77 0.34 -11.58
CA GLU A 50 -13.65 1.63 -10.88
C GLU A 50 -13.11 2.74 -11.79
N GLN A 51 -12.19 2.42 -12.71
CA GLN A 51 -11.70 3.35 -13.72
C GLN A 51 -12.84 3.86 -14.58
N ALA A 52 -13.61 2.93 -15.15
CA ALA A 52 -14.76 3.29 -15.99
C ALA A 52 -15.80 4.12 -15.20
N ALA A 53 -16.02 3.80 -13.93
CA ALA A 53 -16.90 4.55 -13.05
C ALA A 53 -16.39 5.97 -12.74
N MET A 54 -15.08 6.17 -12.55
CA MET A 54 -14.47 7.49 -12.39
C MET A 54 -14.60 8.34 -13.66
N GLU A 55 -14.32 7.76 -14.82
CA GLU A 55 -14.46 8.43 -16.11
C GLU A 55 -15.91 8.85 -16.38
N SER A 56 -16.88 7.97 -16.08
CA SER A 56 -18.32 8.26 -16.28
C SER A 56 -18.82 9.39 -15.37
N ARG A 57 -18.20 9.57 -14.20
CA ARG A 57 -18.53 10.67 -13.26
C ARG A 57 -17.85 12.00 -13.61
N GLY A 58 -17.03 12.04 -14.65
CA GLY A 58 -16.30 13.25 -15.07
C GLY A 58 -15.12 13.60 -14.14
N ALA A 59 -14.68 12.66 -13.31
CA ALA A 59 -13.58 12.87 -12.37
C ALA A 59 -12.18 12.67 -13.01
N ALA A 60 -12.06 12.86 -14.34
CA ALA A 60 -10.80 12.72 -15.06
C ALA A 60 -9.69 13.63 -14.52
N ASP A 61 -10.04 14.82 -13.97
CA ASP A 61 -9.11 15.78 -13.38
C ASP A 61 -8.64 15.42 -11.96
N GLY A 62 -9.21 14.40 -11.37
CA GLY A 62 -8.87 13.89 -10.04
C GLY A 62 -10.05 13.91 -9.05
N GLU A 63 -10.12 12.90 -8.23
CA GLU A 63 -11.10 12.75 -7.17
C GLU A 63 -10.40 12.87 -5.81
N ARG A 64 -10.95 13.70 -4.90
CA ARG A 64 -10.47 13.75 -3.52
C ARG A 64 -10.94 12.51 -2.77
N LYS A 65 -9.98 11.73 -2.27
CA LYS A 65 -10.24 10.50 -1.49
C LYS A 65 -9.37 10.48 -0.25
N THR A 66 -9.91 9.90 0.83
CA THR A 66 -9.09 9.49 1.97
C THR A 66 -8.56 8.09 1.66
N ILE A 67 -7.24 7.97 1.63
CA ILE A 67 -6.52 6.71 1.34
C ILE A 67 -5.51 6.41 2.44
N THR A 68 -5.05 5.17 2.46
CA THR A 68 -3.85 4.80 3.22
C THR A 68 -2.72 4.51 2.24
N ALA A 69 -1.64 5.28 2.38
CA ALA A 69 -0.41 5.10 1.63
C ALA A 69 0.56 4.22 2.45
N LEU A 70 1.19 3.27 1.79
CA LEU A 70 2.18 2.36 2.34
C LEU A 70 3.46 2.45 1.49
N PHE A 71 4.59 2.73 2.14
CA PHE A 71 5.92 2.57 1.58
C PHE A 71 6.62 1.41 2.29
N ALA A 72 7.21 0.52 1.52
CA ALA A 72 8.03 -0.57 2.02
C ALA A 72 9.35 -0.61 1.23
N ASP A 73 10.47 -0.76 1.93
CA ASP A 73 11.81 -0.65 1.37
C ASP A 73 12.76 -1.67 2.02
N LEU A 74 13.68 -2.24 1.24
CA LEU A 74 14.71 -3.16 1.73
C LEU A 74 15.86 -2.40 2.34
N LYS A 75 16.20 -2.69 3.57
CA LYS A 75 17.31 -2.04 4.25
C LYS A 75 18.67 -2.59 3.79
N GLY A 76 19.52 -1.66 3.33
CA GLY A 76 20.89 -2.02 2.97
C GLY A 76 21.04 -2.69 1.61
N SER A 77 19.99 -2.75 0.82
CA SER A 77 19.97 -3.27 -0.55
C SER A 77 21.04 -2.63 -1.44
N THR A 78 21.20 -1.32 -1.38
CA THR A 78 22.21 -0.60 -2.16
C THR A 78 23.64 -1.11 -1.86
N ALA A 79 23.99 -1.23 -0.58
CA ALA A 79 25.30 -1.74 -0.17
C ALA A 79 25.48 -3.24 -0.49
N LEU A 80 24.36 -3.98 -0.55
CA LEU A 80 24.32 -5.40 -0.86
C LEU A 80 24.52 -5.65 -2.35
N ILE A 81 24.01 -4.75 -3.19
CA ILE A 81 24.10 -4.83 -4.66
C ILE A 81 25.45 -4.27 -5.14
N GLU A 82 26.07 -3.39 -4.34
CA GLU A 82 27.36 -2.79 -4.69
C GLU A 82 28.42 -3.89 -4.86
N GLY A 83 28.83 -4.12 -6.11
CA GLY A 83 29.78 -5.15 -6.48
C GLY A 83 29.20 -6.48 -6.98
N LEU A 84 27.89 -6.62 -7.04
CA LEU A 84 27.21 -7.76 -7.71
C LEU A 84 26.93 -7.42 -9.18
N ASP A 85 26.90 -8.47 -10.02
CA ASP A 85 26.34 -8.32 -11.34
C ASP A 85 24.85 -7.97 -11.28
N PRO A 86 24.33 -7.15 -12.21
CA PRO A 86 22.92 -6.74 -12.22
C PRO A 86 21.92 -7.91 -12.20
N GLU A 87 22.29 -9.05 -12.82
CA GLU A 87 21.45 -10.25 -12.83
C GLU A 87 21.40 -10.92 -11.45
N ASP A 88 22.53 -10.99 -10.75
CA ASP A 88 22.61 -11.55 -9.39
C ASP A 88 21.87 -10.65 -8.38
N ALA A 89 22.01 -9.33 -8.53
CA ALA A 89 21.28 -8.36 -7.73
C ALA A 89 19.76 -8.52 -7.88
N ARG A 90 19.27 -8.68 -9.12
CA ARG A 90 17.86 -8.93 -9.39
C ARG A 90 17.37 -10.26 -8.82
N ALA A 91 18.17 -11.32 -8.93
CA ALA A 91 17.82 -12.62 -8.37
C ALA A 91 17.61 -12.58 -6.84
N ILE A 92 18.21 -11.63 -6.15
CA ILE A 92 18.03 -11.40 -4.70
C ILE A 92 16.82 -10.50 -4.42
N ILE A 93 16.64 -9.44 -5.19
CA ILE A 93 15.62 -8.40 -4.92
C ILE A 93 14.24 -8.79 -5.45
N ASP A 94 14.14 -9.35 -6.66
CA ASP A 94 12.86 -9.66 -7.29
C ASP A 94 11.94 -10.56 -6.44
N PRO A 95 12.45 -11.63 -5.77
CA PRO A 95 11.63 -12.42 -4.86
C PRO A 95 11.08 -11.63 -3.67
N ALA A 96 11.87 -10.70 -3.12
CA ALA A 96 11.46 -9.85 -2.01
C ALA A 96 10.39 -8.84 -2.44
N LEU A 97 10.54 -8.22 -3.61
CA LEU A 97 9.53 -7.35 -4.19
C LEU A 97 8.23 -8.09 -4.47
N GLN A 98 8.32 -9.31 -5.03
CA GLN A 98 7.13 -10.13 -5.30
C GLN A 98 6.36 -10.44 -4.02
N LEU A 99 7.06 -10.80 -2.94
CA LEU A 99 6.48 -11.04 -1.63
C LEU A 99 5.74 -9.80 -1.09
N MET A 100 6.36 -8.61 -1.22
CA MET A 100 5.71 -7.36 -0.82
C MET A 100 4.44 -7.10 -1.64
N MET A 101 4.50 -7.28 -2.96
CA MET A 101 3.37 -7.08 -3.86
C MET A 101 2.23 -8.06 -3.59
N ASP A 102 2.55 -9.35 -3.36
CA ASP A 102 1.56 -10.37 -3.04
C ASP A 102 0.84 -10.07 -1.72
N ALA A 103 1.54 -9.57 -0.72
CA ALA A 103 0.95 -9.12 0.53
C ALA A 103 -0.01 -7.94 0.33
N VAL A 104 0.34 -6.95 -0.51
CA VAL A 104 -0.56 -5.85 -0.85
C VAL A 104 -1.84 -6.36 -1.50
N HIS A 105 -1.72 -7.26 -2.50
CA HIS A 105 -2.88 -7.77 -3.24
C HIS A 105 -3.80 -8.64 -2.40
N ARG A 106 -3.24 -9.42 -1.50
CA ARG A 106 -4.02 -10.26 -0.58
C ARG A 106 -5.02 -9.44 0.22
N TYR A 107 -4.69 -8.19 0.52
CA TYR A 107 -5.58 -7.26 1.24
C TYR A 107 -6.24 -6.23 0.32
N GLU A 108 -6.31 -6.53 -0.98
CA GLU A 108 -6.95 -5.70 -2.02
C GLU A 108 -6.37 -4.27 -2.11
N GLY A 109 -5.09 -4.12 -1.79
CA GLY A 109 -4.32 -2.91 -2.05
C GLY A 109 -3.88 -2.82 -3.51
N TYR A 110 -3.51 -1.64 -3.93
CA TYR A 110 -3.00 -1.33 -5.26
C TYR A 110 -1.53 -0.94 -5.18
N VAL A 111 -0.66 -1.66 -5.89
CA VAL A 111 0.75 -1.28 -6.03
C VAL A 111 0.85 -0.18 -7.08
N ALA A 112 1.08 1.04 -6.61
CA ALA A 112 1.16 2.21 -7.47
C ALA A 112 2.51 2.34 -8.16
N GLN A 113 3.59 1.91 -7.49
CA GLN A 113 4.94 1.99 -8.03
C GLN A 113 5.86 0.97 -7.37
N ALA A 114 6.76 0.37 -8.16
CA ALA A 114 7.95 -0.31 -7.65
C ALA A 114 9.14 0.66 -7.74
N LEU A 115 9.90 0.78 -6.65
CA LEU A 115 10.92 1.80 -6.42
C LEU A 115 12.34 1.19 -6.35
N GLY A 116 12.67 0.32 -7.28
CA GLY A 116 13.96 -0.38 -7.28
C GLY A 116 14.00 -1.53 -6.26
N ASP A 117 14.21 -1.25 -5.00
CA ASP A 117 14.28 -2.19 -3.89
C ASP A 117 13.10 -2.11 -2.92
N GLY A 118 12.07 -1.37 -3.29
CA GLY A 118 10.87 -1.17 -2.49
C GLY A 118 9.61 -0.98 -3.32
N ILE A 119 8.48 -0.80 -2.64
CA ILE A 119 7.18 -0.55 -3.26
C ILE A 119 6.47 0.63 -2.62
N PHE A 120 5.65 1.29 -3.43
CA PHE A 120 4.63 2.21 -3.00
C PHE A 120 3.25 1.65 -3.31
N ALA A 121 2.42 1.51 -2.30
CA ALA A 121 1.07 0.94 -2.42
C ALA A 121 0.00 1.84 -1.82
N LEU A 122 -1.22 1.69 -2.33
CA LEU A 122 -2.41 2.43 -1.92
C LEU A 122 -3.50 1.47 -1.45
N PHE A 123 -4.21 1.85 -0.39
CA PHE A 123 -5.41 1.20 0.09
C PHE A 123 -6.54 2.23 0.16
N GLY A 124 -7.73 1.89 -0.33
CA GLY A 124 -8.85 2.81 -0.46
C GLY A 124 -8.95 3.52 -1.81
N ALA A 125 -7.95 3.32 -2.69
CA ALA A 125 -7.97 3.71 -4.09
C ALA A 125 -7.09 2.75 -4.92
N PRO A 126 -7.47 2.47 -6.17
CA PRO A 126 -8.69 2.87 -6.87
C PRO A 126 -9.95 2.27 -6.26
N ILE A 127 -9.87 1.06 -5.67
CA ILE A 127 -10.99 0.36 -5.03
C ILE A 127 -11.21 0.95 -3.63
N ALA A 128 -12.43 1.44 -3.39
CA ALA A 128 -12.80 2.01 -2.10
C ALA A 128 -13.08 0.91 -1.07
N HIS A 129 -12.50 1.05 0.12
CA HIS A 129 -12.77 0.21 1.28
C HIS A 129 -12.83 1.10 2.52
N GLU A 130 -13.85 0.92 3.37
CA GLU A 130 -13.94 1.66 4.64
C GLU A 130 -12.82 1.27 5.62
N ASP A 131 -12.37 0.02 5.55
CA ASP A 131 -11.33 -0.57 6.39
C ASP A 131 -9.93 -0.50 5.76
N HIS A 132 -9.71 0.43 4.83
CA HIS A 132 -8.43 0.57 4.14
C HIS A 132 -7.22 0.76 5.09
N PRO A 133 -7.31 1.45 6.26
CA PRO A 133 -6.17 1.53 7.17
C PRO A 133 -5.82 0.19 7.82
N GLN A 134 -6.86 -0.58 8.21
CA GLN A 134 -6.66 -1.91 8.79
C GLN A 134 -6.05 -2.87 7.77
N ARG A 135 -6.52 -2.85 6.53
CA ARG A 135 -5.99 -3.66 5.43
C ARG A 135 -4.50 -3.36 5.18
N ALA A 136 -4.13 -2.09 5.17
CA ALA A 136 -2.73 -1.67 5.02
C ALA A 136 -1.83 -2.21 6.14
N LEU A 137 -2.30 -2.17 7.39
CA LEU A 137 -1.54 -2.69 8.52
C LEU A 137 -1.44 -4.22 8.50
N TYR A 138 -2.51 -4.94 8.13
CA TYR A 138 -2.45 -6.39 7.96
C TYR A 138 -1.49 -6.78 6.81
N ALA A 139 -1.50 -6.04 5.70
CA ALA A 139 -0.56 -6.25 4.61
C ALA A 139 0.89 -6.05 5.08
N ALA A 140 1.16 -4.98 5.82
CA ALA A 140 2.48 -4.70 6.37
C ALA A 140 2.97 -5.77 7.35
N LEU A 141 2.12 -6.24 8.27
CA LEU A 141 2.47 -7.34 9.18
C LEU A 141 2.77 -8.63 8.41
N ARG A 142 1.97 -8.93 7.39
CA ARG A 142 2.20 -10.07 6.52
C ARG A 142 3.52 -9.97 5.76
N MET A 143 3.83 -8.80 5.20
CA MET A 143 5.12 -8.54 4.56
C MET A 143 6.29 -8.82 5.51
N GLN A 144 6.23 -8.33 6.74
CA GLN A 144 7.30 -8.55 7.73
C GLN A 144 7.45 -10.03 8.09
N GLU A 145 6.35 -10.74 8.28
CA GLU A 145 6.36 -12.17 8.58
C GLU A 145 6.98 -12.98 7.44
N GLU A 146 6.53 -12.76 6.20
CA GLU A 146 7.02 -13.47 5.03
C GLU A 146 8.47 -13.10 4.70
N MET A 147 8.86 -11.84 4.89
CA MET A 147 10.25 -11.39 4.72
C MET A 147 11.17 -12.04 5.76
N CYS A 148 10.74 -12.15 7.01
CA CYS A 148 11.49 -12.85 8.06
C CYS A 148 11.73 -14.32 7.67
N GLN A 149 10.67 -15.02 7.25
CA GLN A 149 10.78 -16.42 6.79
C GLN A 149 11.70 -16.55 5.57
N HIS A 150 11.57 -15.67 4.59
CA HIS A 150 12.44 -15.63 3.40
C HIS A 150 13.90 -15.40 3.79
N SER A 151 14.15 -14.46 4.68
CA SER A 151 15.48 -14.13 5.20
C SER A 151 16.13 -15.30 5.95
N ASP A 152 15.38 -16.02 6.78
CA ASP A 152 15.85 -17.17 7.51
C ASP A 152 16.20 -18.34 6.56
N LEU A 153 15.36 -18.59 5.55
CA LEU A 153 15.64 -19.58 4.50
C LEU A 153 16.88 -19.21 3.68
N SER A 154 17.05 -17.93 3.36
CA SER A 154 18.24 -17.43 2.66
C SER A 154 19.49 -17.66 3.48
N ARG A 155 19.46 -17.34 4.78
CA ARG A 155 20.59 -17.55 5.71
C ARG A 155 20.99 -19.01 5.82
N LEU A 156 20.02 -19.94 5.87
CA LEU A 156 20.29 -21.38 5.90
C LEU A 156 21.00 -21.88 4.65
N LYS A 157 20.79 -21.23 3.51
CA LYS A 157 21.43 -21.52 2.22
C LYS A 157 22.75 -20.75 2.02
N GLY A 158 23.24 -20.03 3.03
CA GLY A 158 24.44 -19.20 2.94
C GLY A 158 24.24 -17.90 2.18
N GLY A 159 22.99 -17.51 1.92
CA GLY A 159 22.64 -16.24 1.30
C GLY A 159 22.57 -15.07 2.30
N ILE A 160 22.28 -13.89 1.79
CA ILE A 160 22.25 -12.65 2.58
C ILE A 160 20.85 -12.46 3.17
N PRO A 161 20.75 -12.23 4.49
CA PRO A 161 19.45 -11.95 5.11
C PRO A 161 18.97 -10.54 4.72
N LEU A 162 17.75 -10.44 4.23
CA LEU A 162 17.09 -9.19 3.91
C LEU A 162 16.22 -8.72 5.08
N GLN A 163 16.21 -7.42 5.29
CA GLN A 163 15.30 -6.76 6.24
C GLN A 163 14.59 -5.64 5.52
N MET A 164 13.32 -5.45 5.86
CA MET A 164 12.55 -4.35 5.31
C MET A 164 12.04 -3.44 6.42
N ARG A 165 11.70 -2.22 6.05
CA ARG A 165 11.00 -1.25 6.88
C ARG A 165 9.77 -0.77 6.15
N VAL A 166 8.73 -0.46 6.91
CA VAL A 166 7.44 -0.05 6.36
C VAL A 166 6.97 1.24 7.03
N GLY A 167 6.53 2.18 6.21
CA GLY A 167 5.91 3.41 6.67
C GLY A 167 4.49 3.55 6.13
N ILE A 168 3.55 3.89 7.01
CA ILE A 168 2.14 3.99 6.64
C ILE A 168 1.55 5.28 7.16
N ASN A 169 0.80 5.96 6.31
CA ASN A 169 0.00 7.10 6.69
C ASN A 169 -1.36 7.10 5.97
N THR A 170 -2.39 7.52 6.69
CA THR A 170 -3.73 7.72 6.16
C THR A 170 -4.01 9.19 6.04
N GLY A 171 -4.64 9.61 4.95
CA GLY A 171 -5.05 10.99 4.79
C GLY A 171 -5.65 11.29 3.42
N GLU A 172 -6.08 12.52 3.25
CA GLU A 172 -6.67 12.98 1.99
C GLU A 172 -5.62 13.19 0.90
N VAL A 173 -5.97 12.75 -0.30
CA VAL A 173 -5.21 12.96 -1.53
C VAL A 173 -6.17 13.25 -2.69
N VAL A 174 -5.64 13.84 -3.74
CA VAL A 174 -6.32 13.88 -5.04
C VAL A 174 -5.77 12.71 -5.87
N VAL A 175 -6.60 11.74 -6.17
CA VAL A 175 -6.24 10.59 -7.00
C VAL A 175 -6.52 10.95 -8.46
N ARG A 176 -5.48 10.92 -9.29
CA ARG A 176 -5.59 11.14 -10.73
C ARG A 176 -5.32 9.85 -11.47
N SER A 177 -6.09 9.60 -12.50
CA SER A 177 -5.81 8.53 -13.45
C SER A 177 -4.96 9.09 -14.59
N ILE A 178 -3.79 8.51 -14.82
CA ILE A 178 -2.93 8.89 -15.96
C ILE A 178 -2.89 7.70 -16.91
N ARG A 179 -3.48 7.85 -18.10
CA ARG A 179 -3.34 6.85 -19.16
C ARG A 179 -1.90 6.89 -19.69
N LYS A 180 -1.21 5.76 -19.62
CA LYS A 180 0.09 5.57 -20.28
C LYS A 180 -0.07 5.06 -21.71
N ASP A 181 -1.03 4.14 -21.90
CA ASP A 181 -1.43 3.60 -23.18
C ASP A 181 -2.86 3.05 -23.10
N ASP A 182 -3.39 2.45 -24.17
CA ASP A 182 -4.76 1.92 -24.21
C ASP A 182 -5.03 0.78 -23.21
N LEU A 183 -4.00 0.22 -22.61
CA LEU A 183 -4.08 -0.95 -21.71
C LEU A 183 -3.65 -0.65 -20.26
N HIS A 184 -2.90 0.44 -20.04
CA HIS A 184 -2.31 0.76 -18.74
C HIS A 184 -2.70 2.16 -18.26
N THR A 185 -3.32 2.21 -17.10
CA THR A 185 -3.62 3.45 -16.38
C THR A 185 -2.96 3.40 -15.01
N ASP A 186 -2.16 4.42 -14.71
CA ASP A 186 -1.56 4.60 -13.39
C ASP A 186 -2.46 5.49 -12.54
N TYR A 187 -2.62 5.13 -11.29
CA TYR A 187 -3.22 5.98 -10.28
C TYR A 187 -2.14 6.71 -9.50
N VAL A 188 -2.09 8.02 -9.68
CA VAL A 188 -1.11 8.86 -8.99
C VAL A 188 -1.82 9.67 -7.94
N PRO A 189 -1.60 9.38 -6.65
CA PRO A 189 -2.10 10.21 -5.58
C PRO A 189 -1.23 11.47 -5.46
N VAL A 190 -1.87 12.63 -5.48
CA VAL A 190 -1.22 13.93 -5.26
C VAL A 190 -1.68 14.47 -3.91
N GLY A 191 -0.75 14.64 -2.99
CA GLY A 191 -1.07 15.18 -1.68
C GLY A 191 0.04 15.02 -0.66
N HIS A 192 -0.04 15.77 0.42
CA HIS A 192 0.94 15.72 1.52
C HIS A 192 0.94 14.36 2.25
N SER A 193 -0.20 13.66 2.23
CA SER A 193 -0.39 12.40 2.94
C SER A 193 0.52 11.27 2.45
N THR A 194 0.86 11.22 1.16
CA THR A 194 1.79 10.24 0.60
C THR A 194 3.23 10.50 1.04
N ASN A 195 3.63 11.79 1.06
CA ASN A 195 4.95 12.18 1.55
C ASN A 195 5.15 11.81 3.02
N LEU A 196 4.08 11.90 3.82
CA LEU A 196 4.13 11.55 5.22
C LEU A 196 4.33 10.03 5.42
N ALA A 197 3.72 9.20 4.59
CA ALA A 197 3.97 7.75 4.61
C ALA A 197 5.43 7.41 4.28
N ALA A 198 6.03 8.07 3.30
CA ALA A 198 7.46 7.92 3.00
C ALA A 198 8.35 8.37 4.18
N ARG A 199 7.93 9.40 4.94
CA ARG A 199 8.65 9.80 6.16
C ARG A 199 8.53 8.79 7.28
N MET A 200 7.36 8.14 7.43
CA MET A 200 7.19 7.03 8.39
C MET A 200 8.14 5.88 8.05
N GLU A 201 8.30 5.56 6.76
CA GLU A 201 9.26 4.56 6.31
C GLU A 201 10.71 4.93 6.69
N GLN A 202 11.12 6.18 6.49
CA GLN A 202 12.45 6.66 6.84
C GLN A 202 12.76 6.62 8.35
N ILE A 203 11.75 6.80 9.20
CA ILE A 203 11.85 6.70 10.67
C ILE A 203 11.91 5.24 11.11
N ALA A 204 11.29 4.33 10.36
CA ALA A 204 11.21 2.93 10.68
C ALA A 204 12.60 2.28 10.78
N THR A 205 12.84 1.54 11.85
CA THR A 205 14.02 0.70 11.99
C THR A 205 13.85 -0.58 11.14
N PRO A 206 14.93 -1.24 10.73
CA PRO A 206 14.83 -2.51 10.01
C PRO A 206 13.98 -3.52 10.78
N GLY A 207 13.01 -4.14 10.10
CA GLY A 207 12.08 -5.08 10.72
C GLY A 207 10.86 -4.41 11.38
N SER A 208 10.70 -3.08 11.32
CA SER A 208 9.58 -2.38 11.96
C SER A 208 8.59 -1.78 10.96
N ILE A 209 7.38 -1.51 11.46
CA ILE A 209 6.29 -0.84 10.77
C ILE A 209 5.96 0.42 11.56
N VAL A 210 6.09 1.60 10.96
CA VAL A 210 5.81 2.88 11.59
C VAL A 210 4.60 3.55 10.97
N ILE A 211 3.72 4.06 11.84
CA ILE A 211 2.49 4.74 11.44
C ILE A 211 2.37 6.11 12.08
N SER A 212 1.63 7.00 11.44
CA SER A 212 1.28 8.31 11.98
C SER A 212 0.17 8.24 13.03
N GLU A 213 0.06 9.29 13.85
CA GLU A 213 -1.01 9.48 14.84
C GLU A 213 -2.41 9.35 14.22
N TYR A 214 -2.61 9.85 12.99
CA TYR A 214 -3.91 9.77 12.35
C TYR A 214 -4.27 8.32 11.97
N THR A 215 -3.32 7.57 11.43
CA THR A 215 -3.50 6.13 11.14
C THR A 215 -3.75 5.35 12.45
N ARG A 216 -3.03 5.69 13.53
CA ARG A 216 -3.25 5.10 14.85
C ARG A 216 -4.70 5.22 15.30
N LYS A 217 -5.27 6.43 15.21
CA LYS A 217 -6.68 6.67 15.62
C LYS A 217 -7.68 5.82 14.87
N LEU A 218 -7.46 5.61 13.56
CA LEU A 218 -8.33 4.80 12.72
C LEU A 218 -8.19 3.29 12.96
N THR A 219 -7.04 2.85 13.47
CA THR A 219 -6.72 1.44 13.69
C THR A 219 -6.70 1.03 15.15
N GLU A 220 -7.06 1.95 16.06
CA GLU A 220 -7.08 1.74 17.48
C GLU A 220 -7.98 0.57 17.88
N GLY A 221 -7.43 -0.35 18.67
CA GLY A 221 -8.13 -1.56 19.15
C GLY A 221 -7.97 -2.78 18.25
N TYR A 222 -7.51 -2.62 17.00
CA TYR A 222 -7.25 -3.74 16.08
C TYR A 222 -5.81 -4.24 16.17
N PHE A 223 -4.88 -3.39 16.57
CA PHE A 223 -3.45 -3.67 16.56
C PHE A 223 -2.80 -3.30 17.89
N ASP A 224 -1.72 -4.00 18.21
CA ASP A 224 -0.85 -3.65 19.31
C ASP A 224 0.15 -2.60 18.82
N LEU A 225 0.17 -1.45 19.51
CA LEU A 225 0.92 -0.27 19.09
C LEU A 225 1.83 0.19 20.23
N LYS A 226 3.07 0.51 19.89
CA LYS A 226 4.05 1.10 20.78
C LYS A 226 4.33 2.54 20.37
N ALA A 227 4.14 3.49 21.28
CA ALA A 227 4.47 4.88 21.03
C ALA A 227 6.00 5.06 20.90
N LEU A 228 6.45 5.70 19.83
CA LEU A 228 7.86 6.06 19.63
C LEU A 228 8.14 7.51 20.03
N GLY A 229 7.09 8.28 20.32
CA GLY A 229 7.18 9.69 20.70
C GLY A 229 6.96 10.64 19.52
N ALA A 230 7.29 11.90 19.75
CA ALA A 230 7.19 12.95 18.74
C ALA A 230 8.43 12.95 17.83
N ALA A 231 8.22 12.87 16.53
CA ALA A 231 9.28 12.93 15.53
C ALA A 231 9.20 14.27 14.78
N GLU A 232 10.34 14.92 14.62
CA GLU A 232 10.47 16.08 13.74
C GLU A 232 10.48 15.61 12.28
N ILE A 233 9.49 16.05 11.51
CA ILE A 233 9.32 15.64 10.12
C ILE A 233 9.57 16.85 9.24
N LYS A 234 10.53 16.73 8.33
CA LYS A 234 10.86 17.81 7.38
C LYS A 234 9.61 18.21 6.58
N GLY A 235 9.20 19.47 6.71
CA GLY A 235 8.03 20.03 6.02
C GLY A 235 6.75 20.06 6.87
N LEU A 236 6.82 19.67 8.15
CA LEU A 236 5.80 19.96 9.15
C LEU A 236 6.36 21.00 10.15
N GLU A 237 5.52 21.94 10.56
CA GLU A 237 5.88 22.95 11.57
C GLU A 237 5.89 22.36 12.98
N GLU A 238 5.04 21.37 13.24
CA GLU A 238 4.92 20.72 14.54
C GLU A 238 5.41 19.26 14.48
N PRO A 239 6.06 18.78 15.55
CA PRO A 239 6.44 17.39 15.69
C PRO A 239 5.19 16.48 15.66
N LEU A 240 5.27 15.36 14.96
CA LEU A 240 4.18 14.39 14.85
C LEU A 240 4.45 13.17 15.73
N ASN A 241 3.45 12.75 16.52
CA ASN A 241 3.54 11.49 17.25
C ASN A 241 3.51 10.30 16.27
N VAL A 242 4.45 9.41 16.43
CA VAL A 242 4.61 8.21 15.60
C VAL A 242 4.57 6.95 16.44
N TYR A 243 4.11 5.87 15.86
CA TYR A 243 3.85 4.60 16.55
C TYR A 243 4.40 3.44 15.74
N GLU A 244 4.94 2.47 16.43
CA GLU A 244 5.35 1.18 15.87
C GLU A 244 4.20 0.18 16.00
N VAL A 245 3.88 -0.53 14.92
CA VAL A 245 2.93 -1.65 14.93
C VAL A 245 3.68 -2.90 15.32
N THR A 246 3.38 -3.45 16.49
CA THR A 246 4.07 -4.62 17.03
C THR A 246 3.36 -5.94 16.76
N GLY A 247 2.07 -5.88 16.44
CA GLY A 247 1.30 -7.07 16.12
C GLY A 247 -0.18 -6.79 15.88
N ALA A 248 -0.90 -7.82 15.46
CA ALA A 248 -2.34 -7.79 15.37
C ALA A 248 -2.94 -8.02 16.75
N GLY A 249 -3.82 -7.13 17.20
CA GLY A 249 -4.55 -7.26 18.44
C GLY A 249 -5.59 -8.40 18.37
N PRO A 250 -6.23 -8.72 19.51
CA PRO A 250 -7.21 -9.80 19.60
C PRO A 250 -8.54 -9.50 18.89
N LEU A 251 -8.86 -8.21 18.69
CA LEU A 251 -10.13 -7.79 18.12
C LEU A 251 -10.02 -7.73 16.59
N ARG A 252 -10.95 -8.41 15.91
CA ARG A 252 -10.93 -8.55 14.43
C ARG A 252 -12.03 -7.77 13.74
N THR A 253 -13.12 -7.48 14.45
CA THR A 253 -14.29 -6.83 13.86
C THR A 253 -14.56 -5.48 14.51
N ARG A 254 -15.20 -4.59 13.73
CA ARG A 254 -15.62 -3.26 14.19
C ARG A 254 -16.52 -3.36 15.42
N LEU A 255 -17.40 -4.37 15.43
CA LEU A 255 -18.30 -4.63 16.56
C LEU A 255 -17.54 -4.99 17.83
N GLN A 256 -16.53 -5.88 17.76
CA GLN A 256 -15.71 -6.23 18.91
C GLN A 256 -14.95 -5.02 19.48
N VAL A 257 -14.42 -4.15 18.63
CA VAL A 257 -13.76 -2.91 19.03
C VAL A 257 -14.75 -1.96 19.69
N SER A 258 -15.95 -1.78 19.11
CA SER A 258 -17.01 -0.94 19.68
C SER A 258 -17.52 -1.50 21.01
N ALA A 259 -17.71 -2.80 21.13
CA ALA A 259 -18.10 -3.46 22.36
C ALA A 259 -17.09 -3.23 23.49
N ARG A 260 -15.79 -3.27 23.21
CA ARG A 260 -14.73 -3.00 24.19
C ARG A 260 -14.71 -1.53 24.64
N ARG A 261 -15.08 -0.60 23.76
CA ARG A 261 -15.19 0.84 24.11
C ARG A 261 -16.45 1.17 24.89
N GLY A 262 -17.38 0.24 24.98
CA GLY A 262 -18.72 0.40 25.54
C GLY A 262 -19.72 0.72 24.43
N LEU A 263 -20.70 -0.17 24.28
CA LEU A 263 -21.81 0.05 23.34
C LEU A 263 -22.73 1.13 23.89
N THR A 264 -23.27 1.96 23.04
CA THR A 264 -24.32 2.89 23.38
C THR A 264 -25.60 2.11 23.70
N ARG A 265 -26.41 2.62 24.64
CA ARG A 265 -27.70 1.99 24.93
C ARG A 265 -28.55 1.99 23.65
N PHE A 266 -28.98 0.79 23.28
CA PHE A 266 -29.90 0.63 22.16
C PHE A 266 -31.28 1.22 22.52
N VAL A 267 -31.78 2.13 21.70
CA VAL A 267 -33.04 2.84 21.92
C VAL A 267 -33.95 2.68 20.71
N GLY A 268 -35.20 2.29 20.95
CA GLY A 268 -36.20 2.07 19.89
C GLY A 268 -36.20 0.63 19.39
N ARG A 269 -37.03 0.36 18.38
CA ARG A 269 -37.20 -0.95 17.71
C ARG A 269 -37.42 -2.12 18.66
N HIS A 270 -38.20 -1.89 19.74
CA HIS A 270 -38.49 -2.94 20.72
C HIS A 270 -39.22 -4.12 20.12
N SER A 271 -40.17 -3.86 19.20
CA SER A 271 -40.93 -4.91 18.51
C SER A 271 -40.04 -5.82 17.65
N GLU A 272 -39.03 -5.25 16.97
CA GLU A 272 -38.12 -6.01 16.14
C GLU A 272 -37.16 -6.86 17.01
N LEU A 273 -36.72 -6.31 18.13
CA LEU A 273 -35.90 -7.06 19.11
C LEU A 273 -36.69 -8.20 19.73
N ASP A 274 -37.95 -7.96 20.12
CA ASP A 274 -38.85 -8.99 20.69
C ASP A 274 -39.07 -10.14 19.69
N GLN A 275 -39.26 -9.83 18.40
CA GLN A 275 -39.37 -10.83 17.34
C GLN A 275 -38.08 -11.66 17.17
N MET A 276 -36.92 -11.01 17.20
CA MET A 276 -35.64 -11.70 17.11
C MET A 276 -35.38 -12.58 18.35
N GLN A 277 -35.73 -12.09 19.53
CA GLN A 277 -35.63 -12.85 20.78
C GLN A 277 -36.53 -14.05 20.80
N TYR A 278 -37.81 -13.91 20.34
CA TYR A 278 -38.73 -15.02 20.18
C TYR A 278 -38.17 -16.07 19.20
N ALA A 279 -37.65 -15.66 18.05
CA ALA A 279 -37.06 -16.58 17.10
C ALA A 279 -35.84 -17.33 17.70
N LEU A 280 -35.01 -16.64 18.51
CA LEU A 280 -33.89 -17.25 19.23
C LEU A 280 -34.39 -18.32 20.22
N GLU A 281 -35.45 -18.06 20.98
CA GLU A 281 -36.02 -19.03 21.91
C GLU A 281 -36.58 -20.25 21.19
N GLN A 282 -37.24 -20.05 20.06
CA GLN A 282 -37.72 -21.16 19.20
C GLN A 282 -36.55 -22.00 18.68
N ALA A 283 -35.43 -21.34 18.26
CA ALA A 283 -34.22 -22.05 17.82
C ALA A 283 -33.60 -22.85 18.95
N LYS A 284 -33.54 -22.30 20.18
CA LYS A 284 -33.06 -23.02 21.39
C LYS A 284 -33.96 -24.21 21.75
N ALA A 285 -35.26 -24.14 21.45
CA ALA A 285 -36.19 -25.25 21.61
C ALA A 285 -36.10 -26.33 20.52
N GLY A 286 -35.16 -26.20 19.58
CA GLY A 286 -34.93 -27.16 18.51
C GLY A 286 -35.72 -26.86 17.21
N HIS A 287 -36.41 -25.73 17.14
CA HIS A 287 -37.13 -25.30 15.91
C HIS A 287 -36.21 -24.34 15.14
N GLY A 288 -35.62 -24.80 14.05
CA GLY A 288 -34.74 -23.97 13.21
C GLY A 288 -35.47 -22.69 12.75
N GLN A 289 -34.84 -21.54 12.94
CA GLN A 289 -35.36 -20.21 12.58
C GLN A 289 -34.39 -19.52 11.62
N ILE A 290 -34.96 -18.75 10.69
CA ILE A 290 -34.18 -17.83 9.81
C ILE A 290 -34.77 -16.43 10.01
N VAL A 291 -33.93 -15.49 10.44
CA VAL A 291 -34.32 -14.09 10.63
C VAL A 291 -33.57 -13.24 9.61
N GLY A 292 -34.30 -12.56 8.74
CA GLY A 292 -33.76 -11.59 7.78
C GLY A 292 -34.02 -10.16 8.26
N VAL A 293 -32.98 -9.36 8.35
CA VAL A 293 -33.07 -7.92 8.66
C VAL A 293 -32.86 -7.14 7.37
N MET A 294 -33.88 -6.39 6.96
CA MET A 294 -33.82 -5.50 5.82
C MET A 294 -33.93 -4.05 6.28
N GLY A 295 -33.12 -3.18 5.71
CA GLY A 295 -33.12 -1.75 6.01
C GLY A 295 -32.28 -0.96 5.01
N ASP A 296 -32.54 0.34 4.95
CA ASP A 296 -31.70 1.24 4.16
C ASP A 296 -30.28 1.34 4.74
N GLN A 297 -29.31 1.66 3.89
CA GLN A 297 -27.92 1.83 4.31
C GLN A 297 -27.80 2.86 5.44
N GLY A 298 -27.26 2.45 6.57
CA GLY A 298 -27.14 3.28 7.79
C GLY A 298 -28.36 3.27 8.71
N SER A 299 -29.45 2.58 8.35
CA SER A 299 -30.66 2.49 9.18
C SER A 299 -30.53 1.50 10.35
N ALA A 300 -29.56 0.58 10.31
CA ALA A 300 -29.28 -0.37 11.38
C ALA A 300 -27.94 -0.05 12.02
N SER A 301 -27.95 0.22 13.33
CA SER A 301 -26.71 0.30 14.11
C SER A 301 -26.11 -1.10 14.31
N PRO A 302 -24.78 -1.28 14.30
CA PRO A 302 -24.14 -2.55 14.64
C PRO A 302 -24.49 -3.07 16.04
N ASP A 303 -25.03 -2.20 16.91
CA ASP A 303 -25.45 -2.56 18.26
C ASP A 303 -26.68 -3.48 18.31
N CYS A 304 -27.46 -3.56 17.21
CA CYS A 304 -28.65 -4.39 17.14
C CYS A 304 -28.35 -5.90 17.26
N SER A 305 -27.21 -6.34 16.73
CA SER A 305 -26.84 -7.77 16.76
C SER A 305 -26.26 -8.23 18.11
N THR A 306 -25.79 -7.31 18.96
CA THR A 306 -25.18 -7.62 20.26
C THR A 306 -26.18 -7.72 21.40
N SER A 307 -27.39 -7.17 21.27
CA SER A 307 -28.43 -7.26 22.30
C SER A 307 -29.11 -8.65 22.40
N LEU A 308 -28.70 -9.60 21.52
CA LEU A 308 -29.24 -10.97 21.48
C LEU A 308 -28.26 -12.03 22.04
N SER A 309 -27.10 -11.64 22.56
CA SER A 309 -26.10 -12.58 23.12
C SER A 309 -26.29 -12.83 24.60
#